data_a9955eef2a6d7763c953a123fa9e3314
#
_entry.id   a9955eef2a6d7763c953a123fa9e3314
#
_cell.length_a   1.000
_cell.length_b   1.000
_cell.length_c   1.000
_cell.angle_alpha   90.00
_cell.angle_beta   90.00
_cell.angle_gamma   90.00
#
_symmetry.space_group_name_H-M   'P 1'
#
loop_
_entity.id
_entity.type
_entity.pdbx_description
1 polymer ?
#
loop_
_entity_poly.entity_id
_entity_poly.type
_entity_poly.pdbx_seq_one_letter_code
_entity_poly.pdbx_strand_id
1 'polypeptide(L)'
;IRRKDADEKDPDNHFYHRQNRFRIEGEIVRDIFLSSSGLIKHRIGGPSVFPPVPDGVAEQSFAGNFKWKTSKGDDRYRRGMYTFFKRTAPDPNLITFDCPDANVSITKRNISNNPIIALATLGNEVFHEAAQALAKRIIKNLPNDNDQDRIAEAFQLCTSRKSKPEETNELMTLLKKSRHFYAENKEEAKAVIGKYSIENIEAADL
;
A
#
# COMPACT_ATOMS: atom_id res chain seq x y z
N ILE A 1 14.26 -9.69 -16.11
CA ILE A 1 13.88 -11.04 -16.62
C ILE A 1 14.83 -12.03 -15.99
N ARG A 2 14.31 -13.08 -15.34
CA ARG A 2 15.13 -14.12 -14.72
C ARG A 2 15.53 -15.14 -15.79
N ARG A 3 16.83 -15.40 -15.92
CA ARG A 3 17.40 -16.40 -16.83
C ARG A 3 17.91 -17.58 -16.02
N LYS A 4 17.29 -18.75 -16.17
CA LYS A 4 17.62 -19.96 -15.42
C LYS A 4 19.07 -20.41 -15.68
N ASP A 5 19.49 -20.36 -16.92
CA ASP A 5 20.86 -20.73 -17.36
C ASP A 5 21.95 -19.88 -16.70
N ALA A 6 21.68 -18.60 -16.50
CA ALA A 6 22.59 -17.69 -15.81
C ALA A 6 22.52 -17.87 -14.28
N ASP A 7 21.34 -18.13 -13.71
CA ASP A 7 21.18 -18.44 -12.29
C ASP A 7 21.93 -19.74 -11.88
N GLU A 8 21.97 -20.73 -12.77
CA GLU A 8 22.71 -21.98 -12.52
C GLU A 8 24.24 -21.77 -12.53
N LYS A 9 24.74 -20.88 -13.40
CA LYS A 9 26.18 -20.59 -13.52
C LYS A 9 26.68 -19.58 -12.47
N ASP A 10 25.82 -18.68 -12.03
CA ASP A 10 26.16 -17.63 -11.07
C ASP A 10 24.99 -17.43 -10.08
N PRO A 11 24.78 -18.40 -9.16
CA PRO A 11 23.68 -18.33 -8.20
C PRO A 11 23.76 -17.12 -7.27
N ASP A 12 24.97 -16.70 -6.93
CA ASP A 12 25.22 -15.56 -6.02
C ASP A 12 25.22 -14.20 -6.74
N ASN A 13 25.04 -14.22 -8.08
CA ASN A 13 25.00 -13.01 -8.90
C ASN A 13 26.27 -12.16 -8.84
N HIS A 14 27.44 -12.79 -8.78
CA HIS A 14 28.74 -12.11 -8.78
C HIS A 14 28.99 -11.32 -10.07
N PHE A 15 28.47 -11.79 -11.19
CA PHE A 15 28.59 -11.15 -12.52
C PHE A 15 27.42 -10.25 -12.88
N TYR A 16 26.53 -9.92 -11.91
CA TYR A 16 25.43 -8.98 -12.07
C TYR A 16 24.50 -9.29 -13.26
N HIS A 17 24.25 -10.57 -13.54
CA HIS A 17 23.35 -10.98 -14.64
C HIS A 17 21.87 -10.68 -14.35
N ARG A 18 21.53 -10.33 -13.11
CA ARG A 18 20.20 -9.87 -12.67
C ARG A 18 20.30 -8.78 -11.61
N GLN A 19 19.21 -8.04 -11.46
CA GLN A 19 19.04 -7.17 -10.30
C GLN A 19 18.83 -8.02 -9.04
N ASN A 20 19.61 -7.77 -8.01
CA ASN A 20 19.40 -8.41 -6.71
C ASN A 20 18.07 -7.92 -6.10
N ARG A 21 17.37 -8.81 -5.42
CA ARG A 21 16.21 -8.43 -4.63
C ARG A 21 16.67 -7.67 -3.40
N PHE A 22 16.07 -6.53 -3.16
CA PHE A 22 16.25 -5.77 -1.94
C PHE A 22 14.89 -5.42 -1.35
N ARG A 23 14.86 -5.24 -0.04
CA ARG A 23 13.68 -4.76 0.64
C ARG A 23 13.62 -3.24 0.52
N ILE A 24 12.47 -2.74 0.15
CA ILE A 24 12.21 -1.31 0.13
C ILE A 24 11.93 -0.79 1.55
N GLU A 25 12.24 0.46 1.78
CA GLU A 25 12.06 1.15 3.05
C GLU A 25 10.59 1.47 3.31
N GLY A 26 10.18 1.60 4.57
CA GLY A 26 8.79 1.86 4.97
C GLY A 26 8.19 3.10 4.33
N GLU A 27 8.99 4.16 4.18
CA GLU A 27 8.58 5.40 3.51
C GLU A 27 8.24 5.15 2.02
N ILE A 28 9.02 4.28 1.37
CA ILE A 28 8.81 3.91 -0.03
C ILE A 28 7.61 2.97 -0.18
N VAL A 29 7.34 2.10 0.81
CA VAL A 29 6.11 1.28 0.83
C VAL A 29 4.90 2.20 0.73
N ARG A 30 4.83 3.24 1.58
CA ARG A 30 3.76 4.23 1.52
C ARG A 30 3.68 4.91 0.15
N ASP A 31 4.80 5.35 -0.41
CA ASP A 31 4.85 6.01 -1.72
C ASP A 31 4.31 5.10 -2.84
N ILE A 32 4.62 3.80 -2.81
CA ILE A 32 4.10 2.82 -3.79
C ILE A 32 2.58 2.71 -3.71
N PHE A 33 2.01 2.55 -2.52
CA PHE A 33 0.55 2.46 -2.36
C PHE A 33 -0.16 3.74 -2.84
N LEU A 34 0.35 4.90 -2.47
CA LEU A 34 -0.20 6.18 -2.91
C LEU A 34 -0.04 6.40 -4.43
N SER A 35 1.07 5.98 -5.01
CA SER A 35 1.35 6.10 -6.45
C SER A 35 0.45 5.18 -7.27
N SER A 36 0.35 3.91 -6.89
CA SER A 36 -0.51 2.92 -7.58
C SER A 36 -1.97 3.36 -7.58
N SER A 37 -2.45 3.87 -6.44
CA SER A 37 -3.81 4.37 -6.29
C SER A 37 -4.08 5.72 -6.96
N GLY A 38 -3.02 6.47 -7.33
CA GLY A 38 -3.14 7.82 -7.88
C GLY A 38 -3.38 8.92 -6.83
N LEU A 39 -3.26 8.59 -5.54
CA LEU A 39 -3.46 9.54 -4.44
C LEU A 39 -2.23 10.41 -4.16
N ILE A 40 -1.04 9.97 -4.57
CA ILE A 40 0.23 10.62 -4.21
C ILE A 40 0.26 12.10 -4.60
N LYS A 41 0.77 12.93 -3.69
CA LYS A 41 1.02 14.35 -3.91
C LYS A 41 2.52 14.65 -3.90
N HIS A 42 3.04 15.08 -5.05
CA HIS A 42 4.48 15.30 -5.29
C HIS A 42 4.98 16.70 -4.85
N ARG A 43 4.28 17.38 -3.93
CA ARG A 43 4.76 18.67 -3.42
C ARG A 43 6.10 18.49 -2.67
N ILE A 44 7.14 19.19 -3.11
CA ILE A 44 8.45 19.20 -2.49
C ILE A 44 8.52 20.30 -1.42
N GLY A 45 9.18 20.00 -0.30
CA GLY A 45 9.36 20.96 0.81
C GLY A 45 8.10 21.16 1.65
N GLY A 46 8.16 22.09 2.59
CA GLY A 46 7.09 22.38 3.53
C GLY A 46 7.11 21.53 4.81
N PRO A 47 6.14 21.73 5.71
CA PRO A 47 6.11 21.05 7.01
C PRO A 47 5.83 19.55 6.86
N SER A 48 6.17 18.80 7.92
CA SER A 48 5.80 17.41 8.06
C SER A 48 4.28 17.22 8.08
N VAL A 49 3.83 16.03 7.70
CA VAL A 49 2.42 15.63 7.65
C VAL A 49 2.15 14.47 8.57
N PHE A 50 0.90 14.30 8.94
CA PHE A 50 0.41 13.30 9.88
C PHE A 50 -0.52 12.32 9.14
N PRO A 51 -0.01 11.20 8.60
CA PRO A 51 -0.86 10.16 8.03
C PRO A 51 -1.85 9.60 9.04
N PRO A 52 -2.93 8.94 8.62
CA PRO A 52 -3.79 8.19 9.54
C PRO A 52 -2.99 7.14 10.30
N VAL A 53 -3.25 7.03 11.57
CA VAL A 53 -2.73 5.97 12.44
C VAL A 53 -3.90 5.25 13.10
N PRO A 54 -3.77 3.97 13.48
CA PRO A 54 -4.81 3.25 14.18
C PRO A 54 -5.24 3.96 15.47
N ASP A 55 -6.51 3.82 15.81
CA ASP A 55 -7.07 4.36 17.05
C ASP A 55 -6.29 3.85 18.26
N GLY A 56 -6.15 4.70 19.27
CA GLY A 56 -5.39 4.38 20.49
C GLY A 56 -3.88 4.58 20.39
N VAL A 57 -3.29 4.53 19.19
CA VAL A 57 -1.84 4.77 19.01
C VAL A 57 -1.52 6.26 19.17
N ALA A 58 -2.40 7.12 18.70
CA ALA A 58 -2.26 8.58 18.82
C ALA A 58 -2.22 9.05 20.28
N GLU A 59 -2.81 8.28 21.20
CA GLU A 59 -2.94 8.60 22.62
C GLU A 59 -1.80 8.06 23.48
N GLN A 60 -0.98 7.15 22.96
CA GLN A 60 0.14 6.52 23.67
C GLN A 60 1.35 7.44 23.87
N SER A 61 1.20 8.72 23.61
CA SER A 61 2.26 9.69 23.87
C SER A 61 2.53 9.82 25.37
N PHE A 62 3.79 9.62 25.76
CA PHE A 62 4.24 9.89 27.12
C PHE A 62 3.77 11.27 27.57
N ALA A 63 3.12 11.33 28.72
CA ALA A 63 2.53 12.54 29.33
C ALA A 63 1.28 13.14 28.67
N GLY A 64 0.61 12.46 27.73
CA GLY A 64 -0.71 12.88 27.20
C GLY A 64 -0.77 14.22 26.43
N ASN A 65 0.36 14.90 26.27
CA ASN A 65 0.40 16.27 25.73
C ASN A 65 0.47 16.36 24.20
N PHE A 66 0.71 15.25 23.52
CA PHE A 66 0.77 15.24 22.06
C PHE A 66 -0.40 14.47 21.49
N LYS A 67 -1.19 15.14 20.67
CA LYS A 67 -2.29 14.52 19.91
C LYS A 67 -1.90 14.41 18.44
N TRP A 68 -1.88 13.20 17.93
CA TRP A 68 -1.71 12.95 16.50
C TRP A 68 -2.98 13.41 15.75
N LYS A 69 -2.90 14.55 15.10
CA LYS A 69 -4.01 15.08 14.31
C LYS A 69 -3.79 14.78 12.86
N THR A 70 -4.51 13.80 12.34
CA THR A 70 -4.42 13.38 10.93
C THR A 70 -4.57 14.57 9.98
N SER A 71 -3.62 14.70 9.05
CA SER A 71 -3.63 15.71 8.00
C SER A 71 -4.84 15.54 7.08
N LYS A 72 -5.36 16.65 6.56
CA LYS A 72 -6.50 16.68 5.66
C LYS A 72 -6.10 17.14 4.26
N GLY A 73 -6.95 16.87 3.27
CA GLY A 73 -6.71 17.27 1.89
C GLY A 73 -5.42 16.66 1.33
N ASP A 74 -4.70 17.43 0.53
CA ASP A 74 -3.48 16.99 -0.15
C ASP A 74 -2.35 16.57 0.79
N ASP A 75 -2.28 17.17 1.97
CA ASP A 75 -1.26 16.84 2.98
C ASP A 75 -1.40 15.40 3.51
N ARG A 76 -2.61 14.83 3.48
CA ARG A 76 -2.86 13.43 3.82
C ARG A 76 -2.14 12.44 2.89
N TYR A 77 -1.86 12.85 1.65
CA TYR A 77 -1.34 11.99 0.59
C TYR A 77 0.09 12.34 0.15
N ARG A 78 0.79 13.09 0.95
CA ARG A 78 2.21 13.38 0.70
C ARG A 78 3.08 12.13 0.88
N ARG A 79 4.23 12.15 0.24
CA ARG A 79 5.23 11.07 0.29
C ARG A 79 5.59 10.69 1.72
N GLY A 80 5.97 9.43 1.92
CA GLY A 80 6.34 8.86 3.21
C GLY A 80 7.47 9.62 3.92
N MET A 81 8.42 10.17 3.15
CA MET A 81 9.52 10.98 3.70
C MET A 81 9.08 12.25 4.45
N TYR A 82 7.85 12.73 4.23
CA TYR A 82 7.30 13.89 4.93
C TYR A 82 6.49 13.52 6.17
N THR A 83 6.36 12.24 6.49
CA THR A 83 5.66 11.79 7.70
C THR A 83 6.34 12.39 8.93
N PHE A 84 5.53 13.00 9.81
CA PHE A 84 6.04 13.53 11.06
C PHE A 84 6.65 12.42 11.90
N PHE A 85 7.85 12.63 12.36
CA PHE A 85 8.58 11.67 13.16
C PHE A 85 8.71 12.16 14.60
N LYS A 86 8.14 11.40 15.55
CA LYS A 86 8.31 11.63 16.97
C LYS A 86 8.98 10.42 17.61
N ARG A 87 10.18 10.61 18.15
CA ARG A 87 10.99 9.54 18.74
C ARG A 87 10.24 8.70 19.79
N THR A 88 9.40 9.34 20.62
CA THR A 88 8.63 8.66 21.67
C THR A 88 7.32 8.03 21.20
N ALA A 89 6.84 8.36 19.99
CA ALA A 89 5.63 7.83 19.38
C ALA A 89 5.74 7.91 17.85
N PRO A 90 6.62 7.10 17.24
CA PRO A 90 6.78 7.09 15.79
C PRO A 90 5.53 6.52 15.11
N ASP A 91 5.36 6.82 13.80
CA ASP A 91 4.27 6.27 13.01
C ASP A 91 4.36 4.73 12.99
N PRO A 92 3.32 4.02 13.47
CA PRO A 92 3.35 2.56 13.57
C PRO A 92 3.47 1.88 12.21
N ASN A 93 2.98 2.50 11.14
CA ASN A 93 3.13 1.96 9.79
C ASN A 93 4.59 1.96 9.36
N LEU A 94 5.32 3.04 9.60
CA LEU A 94 6.74 3.11 9.29
C LEU A 94 7.54 2.10 10.11
N ILE A 95 7.27 1.99 11.42
CA ILE A 95 7.96 1.03 12.31
C ILE A 95 7.69 -0.42 11.88
N THR A 96 6.47 -0.75 11.50
CA THR A 96 6.12 -2.09 10.99
C THR A 96 6.97 -2.49 9.77
N PHE A 97 7.42 -1.52 8.99
CA PHE A 97 8.31 -1.74 7.84
C PHE A 97 9.79 -1.43 8.15
N ASP A 98 10.22 -1.63 9.38
CA ASP A 98 11.61 -1.50 9.82
C ASP A 98 12.20 -0.08 9.68
N CYS A 99 11.37 0.97 9.70
CA CYS A 99 11.87 2.34 9.80
C CYS A 99 12.55 2.54 11.16
N PRO A 100 13.75 3.13 11.23
CA PRO A 100 14.43 3.40 12.50
C PRO A 100 13.59 4.27 13.43
N ASP A 101 13.63 3.95 14.72
CA ASP A 101 12.92 4.69 15.76
C ASP A 101 13.61 5.99 16.21
N ALA A 102 14.78 6.29 15.62
CA ALA A 102 15.64 7.45 15.91
C ALA A 102 16.11 7.55 17.40
N ASN A 103 16.10 6.46 18.13
CA ASN A 103 16.65 6.43 19.51
C ASN A 103 18.16 6.33 19.49
N VAL A 104 18.71 5.63 18.50
CA VAL A 104 20.16 5.44 18.30
C VAL A 104 20.55 5.68 16.86
N SER A 105 21.80 6.09 16.63
CA SER A 105 22.37 6.14 15.29
C SER A 105 22.64 4.73 14.79
N ILE A 106 22.23 4.43 13.57
CA ILE A 106 22.45 3.15 12.93
C ILE A 106 23.16 3.33 11.58
N THR A 107 24.02 2.40 11.25
CA THR A 107 24.73 2.38 9.95
C THR A 107 23.96 1.66 8.86
N LYS A 108 23.02 0.78 9.25
CA LYS A 108 22.20 -0.02 8.35
C LYS A 108 20.84 -0.26 8.99
N ARG A 109 19.77 -0.10 8.20
CA ARG A 109 18.40 -0.43 8.63
C ARG A 109 18.23 -1.94 8.81
N ASN A 110 17.44 -2.32 9.79
CA ASN A 110 17.01 -3.70 9.93
C ASN A 110 16.18 -4.12 8.73
N ILE A 111 16.20 -5.43 8.45
CA ILE A 111 15.35 -6.04 7.43
C ILE A 111 14.69 -7.24 8.08
N SER A 112 13.39 -7.11 8.34
CA SER A 112 12.59 -8.21 8.87
C SER A 112 11.50 -8.64 7.86
N ASN A 113 11.03 -9.84 8.01
CA ASN A 113 9.85 -10.32 7.30
C ASN A 113 8.99 -11.11 8.31
N ASN A 114 8.03 -10.42 8.87
CA ASN A 114 7.17 -10.97 9.91
C ASN A 114 5.69 -10.89 9.54
N PRO A 115 4.81 -11.71 10.13
CA PRO A 115 3.38 -11.70 9.83
C PRO A 115 2.68 -10.38 10.12
N ILE A 116 3.22 -9.53 11.01
CA ILE A 116 2.65 -8.22 11.35
C ILE A 116 2.61 -7.31 10.14
N ILE A 117 3.60 -7.41 9.25
CA ILE A 117 3.64 -6.64 7.99
C ILE A 117 2.42 -6.97 7.11
N ALA A 118 2.13 -8.25 6.93
CA ALA A 118 0.98 -8.68 6.15
C ALA A 118 -0.33 -8.24 6.82
N LEU A 119 -0.44 -8.39 8.14
CA LEU A 119 -1.61 -7.95 8.90
C LEU A 119 -1.82 -6.44 8.81
N ALA A 120 -0.76 -5.65 8.93
CA ALA A 120 -0.82 -4.20 8.81
C ALA A 120 -1.28 -3.76 7.41
N THR A 121 -0.80 -4.41 6.33
CA THR A 121 -1.22 -4.08 4.96
C THR A 121 -2.69 -4.42 4.70
N LEU A 122 -3.23 -5.43 5.37
CA LEU A 122 -4.64 -5.83 5.22
C LEU A 122 -5.61 -5.04 6.11
N GLY A 123 -5.16 -4.62 7.30
CA GLY A 123 -6.05 -4.05 8.33
C GLY A 123 -5.89 -2.55 8.55
N ASN A 124 -4.90 -1.89 7.98
CA ASN A 124 -4.67 -0.49 8.26
C ASN A 124 -5.41 0.44 7.27
N GLU A 125 -6.02 1.48 7.80
CA GLU A 125 -6.79 2.47 7.05
C GLU A 125 -6.04 3.03 5.84
N VAL A 126 -4.74 3.29 5.96
CA VAL A 126 -3.92 3.88 4.88
C VAL A 126 -3.88 2.98 3.64
N PHE A 127 -3.66 1.69 3.85
CA PHE A 127 -3.58 0.73 2.74
C PHE A 127 -4.97 0.41 2.17
N HIS A 128 -5.97 0.35 3.04
CA HIS A 128 -7.34 0.14 2.64
C HIS A 128 -7.86 1.31 1.78
N GLU A 129 -7.62 2.56 2.21
CA GLU A 129 -7.94 3.76 1.45
C GLU A 129 -7.25 3.77 0.07
N ALA A 130 -5.99 3.35 0.00
CA ALA A 130 -5.27 3.23 -1.26
C ALA A 130 -5.88 2.16 -2.19
N ALA A 131 -6.30 1.02 -1.65
CA ALA A 131 -6.96 -0.04 -2.42
C ALA A 131 -8.30 0.44 -3.00
N GLN A 132 -9.13 1.13 -2.21
CA GLN A 132 -10.38 1.73 -2.68
C GLN A 132 -10.15 2.75 -3.80
N ALA A 133 -9.16 3.63 -3.63
CA ALA A 133 -8.83 4.62 -4.65
C ALA A 133 -8.27 3.98 -5.93
N LEU A 134 -7.49 2.89 -5.82
CA LEU A 134 -7.02 2.11 -6.96
C LEU A 134 -8.19 1.49 -7.72
N ALA A 135 -9.12 0.84 -7.05
CA ALA A 135 -10.31 0.28 -7.66
C ALA A 135 -11.09 1.33 -8.44
N LYS A 136 -11.39 2.47 -7.80
CA LYS A 136 -12.05 3.62 -8.45
C LYS A 136 -11.28 4.13 -9.67
N ARG A 137 -9.97 4.23 -9.58
CA ARG A 137 -9.10 4.65 -10.69
C ARG A 137 -9.23 3.72 -11.89
N ILE A 138 -9.15 2.41 -11.65
CA ILE A 138 -9.21 1.39 -12.71
C ILE A 138 -10.57 1.40 -13.39
N ILE A 139 -11.65 1.38 -12.62
CA ILE A 139 -13.02 1.40 -13.16
C ILE A 139 -13.26 2.65 -14.00
N LYS A 140 -12.77 3.80 -13.52
CA LYS A 140 -12.88 5.06 -14.26
C LYS A 140 -12.07 5.07 -15.56
N ASN A 141 -10.90 4.48 -15.56
CA ASN A 141 -10.02 4.45 -16.74
C ASN A 141 -10.49 3.42 -17.77
N LEU A 142 -11.09 2.32 -17.32
CA LEU A 142 -11.53 1.18 -18.12
C LEU A 142 -13.02 0.89 -17.89
N PRO A 143 -13.92 1.85 -18.22
CA PRO A 143 -15.35 1.74 -17.85
C PRO A 143 -16.08 0.64 -18.60
N ASN A 144 -15.67 0.38 -19.86
CA ASN A 144 -16.30 -0.60 -20.75
C ASN A 144 -15.52 -1.89 -20.90
N ASP A 145 -14.38 -2.03 -20.21
CA ASP A 145 -13.51 -3.20 -20.33
C ASP A 145 -13.99 -4.33 -19.41
N ASN A 146 -13.55 -5.54 -19.77
CA ASN A 146 -13.84 -6.71 -18.96
C ASN A 146 -12.95 -6.76 -17.70
N ASP A 147 -13.30 -7.62 -16.78
CA ASP A 147 -12.57 -7.78 -15.50
C ASP A 147 -11.12 -8.23 -15.70
N GLN A 148 -10.84 -8.98 -16.76
CA GLN A 148 -9.49 -9.45 -17.04
C GLN A 148 -8.54 -8.29 -17.36
N ASP A 149 -9.00 -7.32 -18.15
CA ASP A 149 -8.22 -6.12 -18.49
C ASP A 149 -8.05 -5.21 -17.29
N ARG A 150 -9.11 -5.05 -16.47
CA ARG A 150 -9.04 -4.31 -15.20
C ARG A 150 -8.04 -4.92 -14.23
N ILE A 151 -8.02 -6.24 -14.08
CA ILE A 151 -7.04 -6.96 -13.26
C ILE A 151 -5.63 -6.82 -13.82
N ALA A 152 -5.46 -6.91 -15.12
CA ALA A 152 -4.15 -6.74 -15.76
C ALA A 152 -3.58 -5.34 -15.52
N GLU A 153 -4.42 -4.31 -15.62
CA GLU A 153 -4.04 -2.92 -15.32
C GLU A 153 -3.70 -2.75 -13.83
N ALA A 154 -4.54 -3.25 -12.92
CA ALA A 154 -4.28 -3.24 -11.48
C ALA A 154 -2.94 -3.89 -11.15
N PHE A 155 -2.70 -5.05 -11.71
CA PHE A 155 -1.47 -5.80 -11.49
C PHE A 155 -0.25 -5.03 -12.01
N GLN A 156 -0.35 -4.41 -13.19
CA GLN A 156 0.73 -3.62 -13.79
C GLN A 156 1.03 -2.36 -12.97
N LEU A 157 0.00 -1.66 -12.49
CA LEU A 157 0.16 -0.48 -11.61
C LEU A 157 0.87 -0.82 -10.30
N CYS A 158 0.56 -1.99 -9.72
CA CYS A 158 1.16 -2.41 -8.44
C CYS A 158 2.55 -3.03 -8.58
N THR A 159 2.85 -3.70 -9.71
CA THR A 159 4.08 -4.50 -9.86
C THR A 159 5.03 -4.03 -10.95
N SER A 160 4.61 -3.02 -11.74
CA SER A 160 5.34 -2.50 -12.92
C SER A 160 5.67 -3.57 -13.98
N ARG A 161 4.92 -4.68 -14.01
CA ARG A 161 5.03 -5.73 -15.04
C ARG A 161 3.65 -6.28 -15.41
N LYS A 162 3.56 -6.92 -16.55
CA LYS A 162 2.35 -7.64 -16.94
C LYS A 162 2.17 -8.91 -16.08
N SER A 163 0.91 -9.23 -15.78
CA SER A 163 0.55 -10.48 -15.10
C SER A 163 0.78 -11.68 -16.02
N LYS A 164 1.12 -12.81 -15.43
CA LYS A 164 1.10 -14.10 -16.11
C LYS A 164 -0.34 -14.66 -16.13
N PRO A 165 -0.66 -15.58 -17.06
CA PRO A 165 -1.99 -16.17 -17.10
C PRO A 165 -2.44 -16.79 -15.76
N GLU A 166 -1.53 -17.47 -15.05
CA GLU A 166 -1.82 -18.08 -13.76
C GLU A 166 -2.16 -17.03 -12.70
N GLU A 167 -1.39 -15.93 -12.66
CA GLU A 167 -1.63 -14.80 -11.72
C GLU A 167 -2.97 -14.12 -12.00
N THR A 168 -3.30 -13.92 -13.28
CA THR A 168 -4.59 -13.36 -13.69
C THR A 168 -5.75 -14.26 -13.27
N ASN A 169 -5.64 -15.58 -13.48
CA ASN A 169 -6.67 -16.54 -13.11
C ASN A 169 -6.93 -16.59 -11.59
N GLU A 170 -5.88 -16.54 -10.79
CA GLU A 170 -6.00 -16.47 -9.32
C GLU A 170 -6.72 -15.19 -8.88
N LEU A 171 -6.34 -14.04 -9.44
CA LEU A 171 -7.00 -12.76 -9.12
C LEU A 171 -8.45 -12.72 -9.61
N MET A 172 -8.75 -13.29 -10.78
CA MET A 172 -10.13 -13.44 -11.26
C MET A 172 -10.98 -14.31 -10.32
N THR A 173 -10.39 -15.37 -9.80
CA THR A 173 -11.07 -16.26 -8.83
C THR A 173 -11.35 -15.51 -7.54
N LEU A 174 -10.40 -14.73 -7.04
CA LEU A 174 -10.57 -13.89 -5.86
C LEU A 174 -11.67 -12.85 -6.08
N LEU A 175 -11.64 -12.14 -7.22
CA LEU A 175 -12.66 -11.14 -7.56
C LEU A 175 -14.07 -11.74 -7.57
N LYS A 176 -14.25 -12.89 -8.22
CA LYS A 176 -15.56 -13.59 -8.25
C LYS A 176 -16.05 -13.97 -6.86
N LYS A 177 -15.16 -14.48 -6.01
CA LYS A 177 -15.50 -14.82 -4.61
C LYS A 177 -15.88 -13.58 -3.80
N SER A 178 -15.13 -12.50 -3.95
CA SER A 178 -15.40 -11.22 -3.26
C SER A 178 -16.74 -10.62 -3.70
N ARG A 179 -17.02 -10.60 -5.00
CA ARG A 179 -18.32 -10.12 -5.51
C ARG A 179 -19.49 -10.95 -4.98
N HIS A 180 -19.35 -12.26 -4.97
CA HIS A 180 -20.39 -13.15 -4.40
C HIS A 180 -20.63 -12.82 -2.93
N PHE A 181 -19.58 -12.73 -2.13
CA PHE A 181 -19.67 -12.35 -0.73
C PHE A 181 -20.37 -11.01 -0.52
N TYR A 182 -19.92 -9.95 -1.21
CA TYR A 182 -20.48 -8.61 -1.04
C TYR A 182 -21.88 -8.42 -1.66
N ALA A 183 -22.26 -9.23 -2.64
CA ALA A 183 -23.63 -9.27 -3.14
C ALA A 183 -24.62 -9.78 -2.07
N GLU A 184 -24.18 -10.71 -1.23
CA GLU A 184 -24.96 -11.25 -0.11
C GLU A 184 -24.88 -10.37 1.15
N ASN A 185 -23.79 -9.60 1.32
CA ASN A 185 -23.49 -8.80 2.53
C ASN A 185 -23.38 -7.31 2.18
N LYS A 186 -24.53 -6.70 1.83
CA LYS A 186 -24.58 -5.31 1.30
C LYS A 186 -24.12 -4.24 2.30
N GLU A 187 -24.29 -4.45 3.60
CA GLU A 187 -23.84 -3.48 4.61
C GLU A 187 -22.32 -3.48 4.74
N GLU A 188 -21.69 -4.64 4.70
CA GLU A 188 -20.24 -4.78 4.64
C GLU A 188 -19.67 -4.17 3.36
N ALA A 189 -20.33 -4.36 2.22
CA ALA A 189 -19.95 -3.74 0.97
C ALA A 189 -19.92 -2.20 1.07
N LYS A 190 -20.97 -1.60 1.63
CA LYS A 190 -21.03 -0.15 1.86
C LYS A 190 -19.93 0.35 2.80
N ALA A 191 -19.66 -0.41 3.87
CA ALA A 191 -18.59 -0.07 4.81
C ALA A 191 -17.21 -0.09 4.15
N VAL A 192 -16.95 -1.05 3.27
CA VAL A 192 -15.68 -1.19 2.55
C VAL A 192 -15.46 -0.08 1.54
N ILE A 193 -16.49 0.37 0.84
CA ILE A 193 -16.38 1.44 -0.18
C ILE A 193 -16.07 2.79 0.44
N GLY A 194 -16.65 3.12 1.60
CA GLY A 194 -16.43 4.39 2.28
C GLY A 194 -16.70 5.60 1.38
N LYS A 195 -15.73 6.51 1.26
CA LYS A 195 -15.84 7.75 0.46
C LYS A 195 -15.54 7.57 -1.05
N TYR A 196 -15.22 6.37 -1.49
CA TYR A 196 -14.83 6.11 -2.89
C TYR A 196 -15.95 5.54 -3.75
N SER A 197 -17.20 5.59 -3.29
CA SER A 197 -18.36 5.21 -4.09
C SER A 197 -18.37 5.91 -5.46
N ILE A 198 -18.82 5.20 -6.48
CA ILE A 198 -19.02 5.72 -7.84
C ILE A 198 -20.50 5.59 -8.17
N GLU A 199 -21.12 6.68 -8.63
CA GLU A 199 -22.50 6.64 -9.09
C GLU A 199 -22.64 5.61 -10.23
N ASN A 200 -23.72 4.82 -10.18
CA ASN A 200 -24.06 3.76 -11.13
C ASN A 200 -23.15 2.52 -11.15
N ILE A 201 -22.32 2.33 -10.14
CA ILE A 201 -21.57 1.07 -9.96
C ILE A 201 -22.06 0.43 -8.66
N GLU A 202 -22.40 -0.85 -8.74
CA GLU A 202 -22.81 -1.59 -7.55
C GLU A 202 -21.64 -1.71 -6.56
N ALA A 203 -21.97 -1.73 -5.26
CA ALA A 203 -20.96 -1.83 -4.20
C ALA A 203 -20.08 -3.08 -4.31
N ALA A 204 -20.59 -4.15 -4.93
CA ALA A 204 -19.83 -5.38 -5.14
C ALA A 204 -18.75 -5.27 -6.23
N ASP A 205 -18.79 -4.22 -7.04
CA ASP A 205 -17.86 -4.01 -8.17
C ASP A 205 -16.67 -3.08 -7.83
N LEU A 206 -16.73 -2.43 -6.67
CA LEU A 206 -15.65 -1.57 -6.14
C LEU A 206 -14.76 -2.35 -5.17
#